data_bf3b73d665b4bb624c779803a04c29c4
#
_entry.id   bf3b73d665b4bb624c779803a04c29c4
#
_cell.length_a   1.000
_cell.length_b   1.000
_cell.length_c   1.000
_cell.angle_alpha   90.00
_cell.angle_beta   90.00
_cell.angle_gamma   90.00
#
_symmetry.space_group_name_H-M   'P 1'
#
loop_
_entity.id
_entity.type
_entity.pdbx_description
1 polymer ?
#
loop_
_entity_poly.entity_id
_entity_poly.type
_entity_poly.pdbx_seq_one_letter_code
_entity_poly.pdbx_strand_id
1 'polypeptide(L)'
;MAVGALIRLAFHKHAVDRSRALQKHVPANVTAVRDLHYGGADAFLDVFYPSEHQNDERLLPAIVWIHGGAFVGGDKSDVASYLEILAGRGYTAIGINYSLAPGARYPAPVIQANQALSFLNAYADRLHVDPRRLFLAGDSAGAQIASQLAAAVVDPSYAESLGISPAVEPAQIEGVALFCGVYDVSQIDRRGSFGRVLETVVWSYFGRRDVTADPRLAEFSVIRHVTQEFPPAFISAGNADPLAPQSVAVADAIRAHGVAVTEVFFPPDYTRALPHEYQFDLDGANGRRTLERLTTWLDERARAGGSEGAPHR
;
A
#
# COMPACT_ATOMS: atom_id res chain seq x y z
N MET A 1 0.24 14.80 -23.17
CA MET A 1 -1.10 14.97 -22.53
C MET A 1 -2.09 13.89 -22.92
N ALA A 2 -2.28 13.54 -24.21
CA ALA A 2 -3.26 12.50 -24.64
C ALA A 2 -2.98 11.09 -24.10
N VAL A 3 -1.72 10.64 -24.08
CA VAL A 3 -1.36 9.28 -23.61
C VAL A 3 -1.65 9.11 -22.12
N GLY A 4 -1.35 10.12 -21.28
CA GLY A 4 -1.66 10.04 -19.85
C GLY A 4 -3.16 9.96 -19.56
N ALA A 5 -4.00 10.66 -20.34
CA ALA A 5 -5.45 10.59 -20.22
C ALA A 5 -6.00 9.20 -20.60
N LEU A 6 -5.44 8.56 -21.65
CA LEU A 6 -5.82 7.20 -22.06
C LEU A 6 -5.40 6.16 -21.00
N ILE A 7 -4.22 6.31 -20.41
CA ILE A 7 -3.75 5.43 -19.33
C ILE A 7 -4.70 5.55 -18.12
N ARG A 8 -5.04 6.77 -17.71
CA ARG A 8 -6.00 7.00 -16.61
C ARG A 8 -7.36 6.36 -16.89
N LEU A 9 -7.89 6.51 -18.10
CA LEU A 9 -9.19 5.94 -18.48
C LEU A 9 -9.17 4.41 -18.44
N ALA A 10 -8.06 3.79 -18.90
CA ALA A 10 -7.90 2.34 -18.88
C ALA A 10 -7.83 1.82 -17.44
N PHE A 11 -7.06 2.46 -16.55
CA PHE A 11 -6.99 2.11 -15.13
C PHE A 11 -8.33 2.30 -14.44
N HIS A 12 -9.00 3.42 -14.67
CA HIS A 12 -10.31 3.67 -14.07
C HIS A 12 -11.35 2.62 -14.46
N LYS A 13 -11.42 2.24 -15.76
CA LYS A 13 -12.33 1.17 -16.19
C LYS A 13 -12.02 -0.15 -15.50
N HIS A 14 -10.75 -0.53 -15.42
CA HIS A 14 -10.33 -1.77 -14.75
C HIS A 14 -10.67 -1.76 -13.26
N ALA A 15 -10.45 -0.64 -12.59
CA ALA A 15 -10.77 -0.45 -11.18
C ALA A 15 -12.28 -0.55 -10.91
N VAL A 16 -13.12 0.08 -11.75
CA VAL A 16 -14.59 -0.01 -11.64
C VAL A 16 -15.09 -1.45 -11.82
N ASP A 17 -14.56 -2.18 -12.81
CA ASP A 17 -14.96 -3.57 -13.07
C ASP A 17 -14.54 -4.47 -11.89
N ARG A 18 -13.35 -4.25 -11.33
CA ARG A 18 -12.83 -4.95 -10.15
C ARG A 18 -13.67 -4.65 -8.89
N SER A 19 -13.94 -3.38 -8.60
CA SER A 19 -14.76 -2.96 -7.46
C SER A 19 -16.16 -3.59 -7.52
N ARG A 20 -16.77 -3.60 -8.71
CA ARG A 20 -18.07 -4.28 -8.92
C ARG A 20 -18.00 -5.79 -8.66
N ALA A 21 -16.92 -6.46 -9.09
CA ALA A 21 -16.74 -7.88 -8.84
C ALA A 21 -16.57 -8.20 -7.35
N LEU A 22 -15.91 -7.30 -6.58
CA LEU A 22 -15.70 -7.43 -5.15
C LEU A 22 -16.96 -7.16 -4.33
N GLN A 23 -17.91 -6.35 -4.82
CA GLN A 23 -19.09 -5.90 -4.06
C GLN A 23 -19.90 -7.05 -3.45
N LYS A 24 -20.01 -8.20 -4.12
CA LYS A 24 -20.74 -9.37 -3.62
C LYS A 24 -20.05 -10.08 -2.44
N HIS A 25 -18.78 -9.79 -2.19
CA HIS A 25 -17.99 -10.31 -1.08
C HIS A 25 -17.97 -9.39 0.13
N VAL A 26 -18.48 -8.15 -0.03
CA VAL A 26 -18.55 -7.16 1.04
C VAL A 26 -19.56 -7.60 2.11
N PRO A 27 -19.16 -7.69 3.39
CA PRO A 27 -20.07 -8.02 4.46
C PRO A 27 -21.03 -6.87 4.77
N ALA A 28 -22.25 -7.20 5.20
CA ALA A 28 -23.29 -6.20 5.49
C ALA A 28 -23.03 -5.42 6.80
N ASN A 29 -22.15 -5.89 7.67
CA ASN A 29 -21.92 -5.35 9.01
C ASN A 29 -20.67 -4.45 9.08
N VAL A 30 -20.49 -3.58 8.10
CA VAL A 30 -19.38 -2.63 8.04
C VAL A 30 -19.92 -1.20 8.00
N THR A 31 -19.39 -0.34 8.85
CA THR A 31 -19.63 1.10 8.86
C THR A 31 -18.55 1.80 8.06
N ALA A 32 -18.92 2.81 7.28
CA ALA A 32 -18.03 3.61 6.48
C ALA A 32 -18.14 5.10 6.88
N VAL A 33 -17.01 5.73 7.12
CA VAL A 33 -16.86 7.19 7.23
C VAL A 33 -16.05 7.62 6.02
N ARG A 34 -16.65 8.43 5.13
CA ARG A 34 -16.06 8.75 3.83
C ARG A 34 -15.64 10.21 3.74
N ASP A 35 -14.71 10.46 2.82
CA ASP A 35 -14.29 11.79 2.39
C ASP A 35 -13.74 12.66 3.54
N LEU A 36 -13.05 12.07 4.50
CA LEU A 36 -12.35 12.80 5.54
C LEU A 36 -11.12 13.48 4.93
N HIS A 37 -11.05 14.81 5.07
CA HIS A 37 -9.94 15.61 4.55
C HIS A 37 -8.78 15.63 5.53
N TYR A 38 -7.59 15.15 5.11
CA TYR A 38 -6.44 15.02 5.99
C TYR A 38 -5.25 15.95 5.64
N GLY A 39 -5.38 16.76 4.58
CA GLY A 39 -4.23 17.58 4.14
C GLY A 39 -4.54 18.50 2.97
N GLY A 40 -3.74 18.43 1.91
CA GLY A 40 -3.89 19.23 0.69
C GLY A 40 -5.17 18.91 -0.12
N ALA A 41 -5.38 19.62 -1.23
CA ALA A 41 -6.64 19.61 -1.98
C ALA A 41 -7.16 18.21 -2.38
N ASP A 42 -6.25 17.26 -2.64
CA ASP A 42 -6.61 15.89 -3.05
C ASP A 42 -6.48 14.86 -1.91
N ALA A 43 -6.16 15.32 -0.69
CA ALA A 43 -5.83 14.48 0.46
C ALA A 43 -7.09 14.07 1.23
N PHE A 44 -7.82 13.10 0.72
CA PHE A 44 -9.01 12.53 1.35
C PHE A 44 -8.78 11.08 1.73
N LEU A 45 -9.46 10.62 2.77
CA LEU A 45 -9.46 9.22 3.16
C LEU A 45 -10.88 8.72 3.51
N ASP A 46 -11.06 7.41 3.36
CA ASP A 46 -12.24 6.69 3.83
C ASP A 46 -11.82 5.72 4.92
N VAL A 47 -12.67 5.56 5.92
CA VAL A 47 -12.46 4.65 7.06
C VAL A 47 -13.60 3.66 7.11
N PHE A 48 -13.26 2.38 7.25
CA PHE A 48 -14.20 1.27 7.35
C PHE A 48 -13.91 0.48 8.62
N TYR A 49 -14.93 0.13 9.40
CA TYR A 49 -14.80 -0.66 10.62
C TYR A 49 -16.05 -1.50 10.88
N PRO A 50 -16.00 -2.56 11.71
CA PRO A 50 -17.17 -3.37 12.03
C PRO A 50 -18.26 -2.54 12.68
N SER A 51 -19.51 -2.64 12.20
CA SER A 51 -20.63 -1.80 12.68
C SER A 51 -20.97 -2.02 14.15
N GLU A 52 -20.56 -3.14 14.74
CA GLU A 52 -20.74 -3.43 16.18
C GLU A 52 -19.99 -2.43 17.07
N HIS A 53 -18.94 -1.79 16.54
CA HIS A 53 -18.14 -0.81 17.25
C HIS A 53 -18.57 0.66 17.04
N GLN A 54 -19.64 0.89 16.24
CA GLN A 54 -20.08 2.26 15.92
C GLN A 54 -20.41 3.11 17.15
N ASN A 55 -20.81 2.48 18.25
CA ASN A 55 -21.26 3.17 19.48
C ASN A 55 -20.40 2.82 20.71
N ASP A 56 -19.22 2.27 20.53
CA ASP A 56 -18.28 2.00 21.61
C ASP A 56 -16.93 2.73 21.36
N GLU A 57 -16.01 2.65 22.35
CA GLU A 57 -14.70 3.28 22.29
C GLU A 57 -13.59 2.28 21.94
N ARG A 58 -13.95 1.14 21.35
CA ARG A 58 -12.98 0.10 21.02
C ARG A 58 -12.07 0.56 19.91
N LEU A 59 -10.77 0.47 20.15
CA LEU A 59 -9.73 0.69 19.15
C LEU A 59 -9.32 -0.64 18.50
N LEU A 60 -9.19 -0.65 17.19
CA LEU A 60 -8.88 -1.82 16.38
C LEU A 60 -7.52 -1.65 15.70
N PRO A 61 -6.79 -2.74 15.45
CA PRO A 61 -5.61 -2.67 14.58
C PRO A 61 -6.02 -2.02 13.25
N ALA A 62 -5.19 -1.12 12.75
CA ALA A 62 -5.56 -0.31 11.59
C ALA A 62 -4.70 -0.62 10.37
N ILE A 63 -5.33 -0.76 9.21
CA ILE A 63 -4.68 -0.99 7.92
C ILE A 63 -4.83 0.26 7.09
N VAL A 64 -3.72 0.96 6.83
CA VAL A 64 -3.68 2.15 5.97
C VAL A 64 -3.28 1.71 4.58
N TRP A 65 -4.26 1.66 3.68
CA TRP A 65 -4.08 1.21 2.30
C TRP A 65 -3.89 2.38 1.36
N ILE A 66 -2.83 2.32 0.57
CA ILE A 66 -2.48 3.27 -0.48
C ILE A 66 -2.80 2.61 -1.81
N HIS A 67 -3.70 3.20 -2.59
CA HIS A 67 -4.15 2.63 -3.85
C HIS A 67 -3.08 2.64 -4.95
N GLY A 68 -3.19 1.71 -5.90
CA GLY A 68 -2.40 1.67 -7.12
C GLY A 68 -2.77 2.75 -8.13
N GLY A 69 -2.39 2.57 -9.40
CA GLY A 69 -2.70 3.48 -10.49
C GLY A 69 -1.49 4.22 -11.07
N ALA A 70 -0.31 3.62 -10.92
CA ALA A 70 0.93 4.07 -11.55
C ALA A 70 1.26 5.56 -11.26
N PHE A 71 0.92 6.06 -10.07
CA PHE A 71 1.10 7.46 -9.62
C PHE A 71 0.37 8.52 -10.46
N VAL A 72 -0.30 8.13 -11.53
CA VAL A 72 -0.98 9.03 -12.48
C VAL A 72 -2.50 8.86 -12.48
N GLY A 73 -3.02 7.84 -11.84
CA GLY A 73 -4.45 7.50 -11.73
C GLY A 73 -4.75 6.78 -10.42
N GLY A 74 -5.97 6.28 -10.29
CA GLY A 74 -6.46 5.60 -9.11
C GLY A 74 -7.18 6.54 -8.14
N ASP A 75 -7.95 5.93 -7.26
CA ASP A 75 -8.74 6.59 -6.22
C ASP A 75 -8.95 5.61 -5.04
N LYS A 76 -9.13 6.12 -3.82
CA LYS A 76 -9.43 5.31 -2.63
C LYS A 76 -10.67 4.41 -2.81
N SER A 77 -11.60 4.83 -3.66
CA SER A 77 -12.79 4.05 -4.00
C SER A 77 -12.48 2.78 -4.81
N ASP A 78 -11.34 2.73 -5.51
CA ASP A 78 -10.92 1.58 -6.30
C ASP A 78 -10.63 0.33 -5.43
N VAL A 79 -10.29 0.56 -4.17
CA VAL A 79 -9.97 -0.48 -3.18
C VAL A 79 -11.01 -0.57 -2.06
N ALA A 80 -12.04 0.29 -2.06
CA ALA A 80 -13.03 0.40 -0.98
C ALA A 80 -13.68 -0.94 -0.64
N SER A 81 -14.16 -1.70 -1.62
CA SER A 81 -14.78 -3.01 -1.37
C SER A 81 -13.83 -4.02 -0.73
N TYR A 82 -12.54 -3.99 -1.08
CA TYR A 82 -11.53 -4.85 -0.44
C TYR A 82 -11.27 -4.41 1.01
N LEU A 83 -11.28 -3.11 1.28
CA LEU A 83 -11.15 -2.56 2.63
C LEU A 83 -12.37 -2.86 3.50
N GLU A 84 -13.58 -2.80 2.94
CA GLU A 84 -14.81 -3.23 3.61
C GLU A 84 -14.75 -4.72 4.00
N ILE A 85 -14.15 -5.57 3.16
CA ILE A 85 -13.93 -6.98 3.46
C ILE A 85 -12.92 -7.15 4.61
N LEU A 86 -11.84 -6.38 4.63
CA LEU A 86 -10.87 -6.38 5.74
C LEU A 86 -11.49 -5.85 7.04
N ALA A 87 -12.29 -4.79 6.95
CA ALA A 87 -13.02 -4.26 8.10
C ALA A 87 -13.97 -5.30 8.72
N GLY A 88 -14.69 -6.05 7.89
CA GLY A 88 -15.54 -7.15 8.38
C GLY A 88 -14.79 -8.30 9.06
N ARG A 89 -13.45 -8.27 9.05
CA ARG A 89 -12.58 -9.22 9.75
C ARG A 89 -11.99 -8.65 11.05
N GLY A 90 -12.46 -7.49 11.51
CA GLY A 90 -12.08 -6.93 12.80
C GLY A 90 -10.98 -5.86 12.77
N TYR A 91 -10.74 -5.26 11.61
CA TYR A 91 -9.78 -4.16 11.45
C TYR A 91 -10.50 -2.83 11.24
N THR A 92 -9.84 -1.74 11.59
CA THR A 92 -10.14 -0.44 10.96
C THR A 92 -9.32 -0.36 9.67
N ALA A 93 -10.00 -0.39 8.53
CA ALA A 93 -9.37 -0.34 7.21
C ALA A 93 -9.54 1.05 6.60
N ILE A 94 -8.45 1.67 6.19
CA ILE A 94 -8.40 3.04 5.72
C ILE A 94 -7.87 3.07 4.28
N GLY A 95 -8.60 3.70 3.36
CA GLY A 95 -8.13 3.99 2.01
C GLY A 95 -7.79 5.46 1.87
N ILE A 96 -6.59 5.80 1.42
CA ILE A 96 -6.18 7.19 1.25
C ILE A 96 -6.06 7.57 -0.22
N ASN A 97 -6.48 8.78 -0.57
CA ASN A 97 -6.12 9.46 -1.81
C ASN A 97 -4.84 10.25 -1.61
N TYR A 98 -4.07 10.37 -2.66
CA TYR A 98 -2.89 11.22 -2.76
C TYR A 98 -2.91 11.97 -4.10
N SER A 99 -2.22 13.09 -4.18
CA SER A 99 -2.17 13.92 -5.40
C SER A 99 -1.41 13.20 -6.52
N LEU A 100 -2.01 13.17 -7.70
CA LEU A 100 -1.54 12.41 -8.86
C LEU A 100 -0.62 13.22 -9.77
N ALA A 101 0.34 12.53 -10.37
CA ALA A 101 1.17 13.10 -11.42
C ALA A 101 0.37 13.37 -12.71
N PRO A 102 0.71 14.40 -13.48
CA PRO A 102 1.84 15.33 -13.32
C PRO A 102 1.52 16.54 -12.43
N GLY A 103 0.33 16.60 -11.82
CA GLY A 103 -0.09 17.70 -10.94
C GLY A 103 0.77 17.76 -9.68
N ALA A 104 1.01 16.61 -9.09
CA ALA A 104 1.99 16.39 -8.04
C ALA A 104 3.09 15.44 -8.53
N ARG A 105 4.29 15.55 -7.96
CA ARG A 105 5.47 14.78 -8.35
C ARG A 105 6.09 14.14 -7.13
N TYR A 106 6.96 13.17 -7.40
CA TYR A 106 7.82 12.56 -6.39
C TYR A 106 8.56 13.62 -5.56
N PRO A 107 8.59 13.53 -4.20
CA PRO A 107 8.00 12.49 -3.36
C PRO A 107 6.63 12.86 -2.75
N ALA A 108 5.87 13.81 -3.33
CA ALA A 108 4.63 14.32 -2.74
C ALA A 108 3.64 13.24 -2.25
N PRO A 109 3.38 12.11 -2.96
CA PRO A 109 2.51 11.05 -2.45
C PRO A 109 3.00 10.41 -1.14
N VAL A 110 4.33 10.25 -0.96
CA VAL A 110 4.92 9.70 0.27
C VAL A 110 4.72 10.67 1.43
N ILE A 111 4.93 11.97 1.18
CA ILE A 111 4.68 13.05 2.17
C ILE A 111 3.21 13.05 2.59
N GLN A 112 2.29 12.94 1.64
CA GLN A 112 0.85 12.91 1.93
C GLN A 112 0.44 11.64 2.70
N ALA A 113 1.01 10.49 2.40
CA ALA A 113 0.79 9.28 3.17
C ALA A 113 1.24 9.44 4.63
N ASN A 114 2.37 10.13 4.88
CA ASN A 114 2.80 10.50 6.23
C ASN A 114 1.80 11.47 6.92
N GLN A 115 1.25 12.44 6.17
CA GLN A 115 0.20 13.34 6.69
C GLN A 115 -1.08 12.57 7.06
N ALA A 116 -1.44 11.53 6.31
CA ALA A 116 -2.56 10.66 6.66
C ALA A 116 -2.31 9.93 7.99
N LEU A 117 -1.09 9.45 8.26
CA LEU A 117 -0.75 8.86 9.57
C LEU A 117 -0.88 9.89 10.69
N SER A 118 -0.44 11.13 10.48
CA SER A 118 -0.62 12.22 11.45
C SER A 118 -2.09 12.47 11.78
N PHE A 119 -2.93 12.51 10.74
CA PHE A 119 -4.37 12.67 10.89
C PHE A 119 -5.00 11.51 11.66
N LEU A 120 -4.65 10.27 11.31
CA LEU A 120 -5.17 9.08 11.99
C LEU A 120 -4.75 9.02 13.45
N ASN A 121 -3.53 9.43 13.78
CA ASN A 121 -3.06 9.54 15.16
C ASN A 121 -3.88 10.59 15.95
N ALA A 122 -4.14 11.75 15.34
CA ALA A 122 -4.88 12.84 16.00
C ALA A 122 -6.37 12.53 16.23
N TYR A 123 -6.95 11.66 15.40
CA TYR A 123 -8.38 11.29 15.45
C TYR A 123 -8.60 9.81 15.79
N ALA A 124 -7.62 9.14 16.37
CA ALA A 124 -7.60 7.70 16.60
C ALA A 124 -8.86 7.17 17.29
N ASP A 125 -9.26 7.79 18.42
CA ASP A 125 -10.44 7.41 19.20
C ASP A 125 -11.74 7.54 18.39
N ARG A 126 -11.87 8.60 17.59
CA ARG A 126 -13.08 8.87 16.79
C ARG A 126 -13.22 7.95 15.59
N LEU A 127 -12.11 7.37 15.14
CA LEU A 127 -12.03 6.53 13.93
C LEU A 127 -11.80 5.06 14.27
N HIS A 128 -11.87 4.68 15.53
CA HIS A 128 -11.60 3.31 16.02
C HIS A 128 -10.23 2.77 15.60
N VAL A 129 -9.23 3.64 15.52
CA VAL A 129 -7.84 3.29 15.17
C VAL A 129 -7.03 3.06 16.45
N ASP A 130 -6.40 1.89 16.58
CA ASP A 130 -5.33 1.73 17.57
C ASP A 130 -4.02 2.28 17.00
N PRO A 131 -3.55 3.43 17.44
CA PRO A 131 -2.36 4.05 16.89
C PRO A 131 -1.07 3.29 17.22
N ARG A 132 -1.11 2.27 18.07
CA ARG A 132 0.02 1.40 18.38
C ARG A 132 0.08 0.17 17.50
N ARG A 133 -0.94 -0.10 16.70
CA ARG A 133 -1.07 -1.29 15.85
C ARG A 133 -1.45 -0.90 14.42
N LEU A 134 -0.51 -0.23 13.74
CA LEU A 134 -0.70 0.24 12.37
C LEU A 134 -0.03 -0.70 11.37
N PHE A 135 -0.73 -0.99 10.30
CA PHE A 135 -0.20 -1.68 9.13
C PHE A 135 -0.23 -0.74 7.94
N LEU A 136 0.89 -0.60 7.24
CA LEU A 136 0.92 0.08 5.95
C LEU A 136 0.68 -0.95 4.85
N ALA A 137 -0.20 -0.63 3.92
CA ALA A 137 -0.52 -1.54 2.83
C ALA A 137 -0.68 -0.81 1.50
N GLY A 138 -0.55 -1.53 0.41
CA GLY A 138 -0.85 -0.98 -0.90
C GLY A 138 -0.62 -1.96 -2.03
N ASP A 139 -1.13 -1.58 -3.18
CA ASP A 139 -0.99 -2.31 -4.44
C ASP A 139 -0.25 -1.46 -5.48
N SER A 140 0.60 -2.07 -6.29
CA SER A 140 1.30 -1.42 -7.41
C SER A 140 2.06 -0.15 -6.97
N ALA A 141 1.71 1.02 -7.48
CA ALA A 141 2.27 2.31 -7.07
C ALA A 141 2.05 2.59 -5.57
N GLY A 142 0.91 2.18 -5.02
CA GLY A 142 0.62 2.32 -3.59
C GLY A 142 1.52 1.46 -2.71
N ALA A 143 1.87 0.25 -3.16
CA ALA A 143 2.83 -0.60 -2.45
C ALA A 143 4.23 0.04 -2.40
N GLN A 144 4.62 0.72 -3.46
CA GLN A 144 5.88 1.48 -3.48
C GLN A 144 5.83 2.64 -2.48
N ILE A 145 4.75 3.42 -2.45
CA ILE A 145 4.58 4.54 -1.50
C ILE A 145 4.57 4.00 -0.05
N ALA A 146 3.84 2.91 0.21
CA ALA A 146 3.79 2.28 1.53
C ALA A 146 5.18 1.80 2.01
N SER A 147 5.95 1.17 1.11
CA SER A 147 7.29 0.69 1.43
C SER A 147 8.29 1.83 1.68
N GLN A 148 8.19 2.93 0.93
CA GLN A 148 9.02 4.12 1.18
C GLN A 148 8.67 4.79 2.51
N LEU A 149 7.39 4.92 2.81
CA LEU A 149 6.95 5.48 4.09
C LEU A 149 7.44 4.62 5.26
N ALA A 150 7.33 3.28 5.15
CA ALA A 150 7.85 2.37 6.15
C ALA A 150 9.36 2.52 6.37
N ALA A 151 10.14 2.63 5.29
CA ALA A 151 11.58 2.87 5.38
C ALA A 151 11.89 4.24 6.02
N ALA A 152 11.13 5.30 5.67
CA ALA A 152 11.32 6.63 6.22
C ALA A 152 10.97 6.71 7.73
N VAL A 153 10.01 5.91 8.20
CA VAL A 153 9.68 5.85 9.64
C VAL A 153 10.83 5.29 10.46
N VAL A 154 11.61 4.35 9.92
CA VAL A 154 12.69 3.68 10.67
C VAL A 154 14.09 4.24 10.38
N ASP A 155 14.25 5.04 9.33
CA ASP A 155 15.52 5.68 8.96
C ASP A 155 15.37 7.21 8.87
N PRO A 156 15.81 7.95 9.92
CA PRO A 156 15.72 9.40 9.95
C PRO A 156 16.47 10.09 8.80
N SER A 157 17.57 9.50 8.30
CA SER A 157 18.33 10.09 7.20
C SER A 157 17.57 9.97 5.87
N TYR A 158 16.90 8.85 5.69
CA TYR A 158 16.03 8.67 4.54
C TYR A 158 14.78 9.55 4.62
N ALA A 159 14.17 9.69 5.79
CA ALA A 159 13.05 10.61 6.02
C ALA A 159 13.45 12.07 5.66
N GLU A 160 14.62 12.51 6.10
CA GLU A 160 15.15 13.85 5.78
C GLU A 160 15.33 14.05 4.26
N SER A 161 15.85 13.04 3.55
CA SER A 161 16.02 13.10 2.08
C SER A 161 14.70 13.28 1.35
N LEU A 162 13.62 12.71 1.87
CA LEU A 162 12.25 12.83 1.36
C LEU A 162 11.53 14.12 1.83
N GLY A 163 12.13 14.89 2.73
CA GLY A 163 11.48 16.04 3.38
C GLY A 163 10.35 15.63 4.31
N ILE A 164 10.46 14.47 4.96
CA ILE A 164 9.48 13.91 5.87
C ILE A 164 9.98 14.00 7.32
N SER A 165 9.11 14.49 8.22
CA SER A 165 9.21 14.19 9.64
C SER A 165 8.22 13.08 9.94
N PRO A 166 8.65 11.87 10.33
CA PRO A 166 7.75 10.75 10.57
C PRO A 166 6.63 11.13 11.55
N ALA A 167 5.39 10.83 11.20
CA ALA A 167 4.20 11.16 11.99
C ALA A 167 3.92 10.11 13.08
N VAL A 168 4.62 8.99 13.02
CA VAL A 168 4.50 7.86 13.93
C VAL A 168 5.88 7.33 14.29
N GLU A 169 5.98 6.70 15.46
CA GLU A 169 7.20 6.02 15.90
C GLU A 169 7.32 4.64 15.21
N PRO A 170 8.54 4.11 15.01
CA PRO A 170 8.76 2.78 14.44
C PRO A 170 7.93 1.68 15.12
N ALA A 171 7.81 1.70 16.44
CA ALA A 171 7.06 0.72 17.22
C ALA A 171 5.54 0.74 16.99
N GLN A 172 5.01 1.76 16.30
CA GLN A 172 3.59 1.82 15.95
C GLN A 172 3.28 1.05 14.65
N ILE A 173 4.31 0.72 13.85
CA ILE A 173 4.15 -0.01 12.58
C ILE A 173 4.38 -1.51 12.81
N GLU A 174 3.30 -2.27 12.91
CA GLU A 174 3.33 -3.73 13.09
C GLU A 174 3.81 -4.51 11.87
N GLY A 175 3.69 -3.91 10.69
CA GLY A 175 4.15 -4.50 9.46
C GLY A 175 3.69 -3.79 8.20
N VAL A 176 4.17 -4.27 7.05
CA VAL A 176 3.80 -3.76 5.73
C VAL A 176 3.25 -4.86 4.83
N ALA A 177 2.14 -4.59 4.12
CA ALA A 177 1.55 -5.53 3.15
C ALA A 177 1.67 -4.97 1.73
N LEU A 178 2.55 -5.55 0.93
CA LEU A 178 3.00 -5.04 -0.34
C LEU A 178 2.55 -5.94 -1.50
N PHE A 179 1.67 -5.44 -2.34
CA PHE A 179 1.13 -6.19 -3.47
C PHE A 179 1.66 -5.62 -4.79
N CYS A 180 2.34 -6.47 -5.57
CA CYS A 180 2.76 -6.21 -6.95
C CYS A 180 3.38 -4.83 -7.21
N GLY A 181 4.19 -4.33 -6.28
CA GLY A 181 4.78 -2.99 -6.35
C GLY A 181 5.97 -2.87 -7.28
N VAL A 182 6.41 -1.62 -7.48
CA VAL A 182 7.64 -1.27 -8.18
C VAL A 182 8.64 -0.68 -7.18
N TYR A 183 9.72 -1.37 -6.88
CA TYR A 183 10.61 -1.03 -5.78
C TYR A 183 11.99 -0.53 -6.23
N ASP A 184 12.34 -0.75 -7.50
CA ASP A 184 13.55 -0.24 -8.12
C ASP A 184 13.32 0.03 -9.62
N VAL A 185 13.18 1.29 -9.99
CA VAL A 185 12.96 1.71 -11.39
C VAL A 185 14.15 1.34 -12.31
N SER A 186 15.36 1.20 -11.75
CA SER A 186 16.55 0.85 -12.53
C SER A 186 16.48 -0.58 -13.09
N GLN A 187 15.70 -1.45 -12.46
CA GLN A 187 15.50 -2.85 -12.85
C GLN A 187 14.30 -3.09 -13.78
N ILE A 188 13.59 -2.04 -14.17
CA ILE A 188 12.43 -2.18 -15.03
C ILE A 188 12.86 -2.47 -16.47
N ASP A 189 12.33 -3.54 -17.06
CA ASP A 189 12.47 -3.78 -18.51
C ASP A 189 11.69 -2.73 -19.30
N ARG A 190 12.41 -1.83 -19.96
CA ARG A 190 11.84 -0.74 -20.76
C ARG A 190 11.46 -1.15 -22.18
N ARG A 191 11.66 -2.42 -22.56
CA ARG A 191 11.31 -2.93 -23.89
C ARG A 191 9.81 -3.22 -24.01
N GLY A 192 9.31 -3.19 -25.23
CA GLY A 192 7.92 -3.51 -25.53
C GLY A 192 6.91 -2.41 -25.16
N SER A 193 5.63 -2.76 -25.22
CA SER A 193 4.53 -1.81 -24.93
C SER A 193 4.45 -1.41 -23.47
N PHE A 194 4.66 -2.37 -22.56
CA PHE A 194 4.66 -2.15 -21.11
C PHE A 194 5.80 -1.21 -20.70
N GLY A 195 7.02 -1.41 -21.21
CA GLY A 195 8.15 -0.54 -20.93
C GLY A 195 7.90 0.92 -21.33
N ARG A 196 7.28 1.16 -22.51
CA ARG A 196 6.91 2.52 -22.95
C ARG A 196 5.87 3.20 -22.04
N VAL A 197 4.91 2.42 -21.53
CA VAL A 197 3.94 2.93 -20.54
C VAL A 197 4.66 3.34 -19.27
N LEU A 198 5.55 2.49 -18.75
CA LEU A 198 6.34 2.78 -17.56
C LEU A 198 7.25 4.00 -17.72
N GLU A 199 7.91 4.16 -18.86
CA GLU A 199 8.69 5.39 -19.15
C GLU A 199 7.82 6.65 -19.08
N THR A 200 6.60 6.59 -19.62
CA THR A 200 5.64 7.72 -19.55
C THR A 200 5.23 8.02 -18.11
N VAL A 201 4.98 6.97 -17.33
CA VAL A 201 4.63 7.08 -15.90
C VAL A 201 5.77 7.69 -15.12
N VAL A 202 6.98 7.14 -15.25
CA VAL A 202 8.19 7.62 -14.58
C VAL A 202 8.46 9.08 -14.95
N TRP A 203 8.36 9.41 -16.23
CA TRP A 203 8.48 10.81 -16.67
C TRP A 203 7.43 11.71 -16.02
N SER A 204 6.18 11.32 -15.97
CA SER A 204 5.12 12.12 -15.35
C SER A 204 5.39 12.33 -13.86
N TYR A 205 5.83 11.29 -13.16
CA TYR A 205 6.04 11.28 -11.72
C TYR A 205 7.29 12.07 -11.29
N PHE A 206 8.39 11.93 -12.02
CA PHE A 206 9.64 12.70 -11.74
C PHE A 206 9.66 14.07 -12.41
N GLY A 207 8.80 14.29 -13.42
CA GLY A 207 8.77 15.55 -14.18
C GLY A 207 9.91 15.70 -15.18
N ARG A 208 10.67 14.64 -15.49
CA ARG A 208 11.82 14.61 -16.41
C ARG A 208 11.75 13.39 -17.32
N ARG A 209 12.08 13.57 -18.61
CA ARG A 209 12.12 12.46 -19.59
C ARG A 209 13.27 11.51 -19.34
N ASP A 210 14.45 12.06 -19.11
CA ASP A 210 15.61 11.26 -18.69
C ASP A 210 15.72 11.30 -17.17
N VAL A 211 15.32 10.19 -16.56
CA VAL A 211 15.39 10.00 -15.11
C VAL A 211 16.65 9.27 -14.68
N THR A 212 17.44 8.73 -15.63
CA THR A 212 18.61 7.90 -15.29
C THR A 212 19.68 8.66 -14.55
N ALA A 213 19.78 9.98 -14.79
CA ALA A 213 20.68 10.91 -14.11
C ALA A 213 19.99 11.67 -12.94
N ASP A 214 18.76 11.35 -12.60
CA ASP A 214 18.05 12.00 -11.50
C ASP A 214 18.45 11.35 -10.16
N PRO A 215 19.05 12.10 -9.21
CA PRO A 215 19.45 11.53 -7.92
C PRO A 215 18.27 10.98 -7.12
N ARG A 216 17.06 11.51 -7.32
CA ARG A 216 15.84 11.03 -6.68
C ARG A 216 15.46 9.60 -7.09
N LEU A 217 16.05 9.08 -8.18
CA LEU A 217 15.86 7.69 -8.56
C LEU A 217 16.46 6.71 -7.51
N ALA A 218 17.58 7.09 -6.90
CA ALA A 218 18.18 6.35 -5.81
C ALA A 218 17.30 6.39 -4.55
N GLU A 219 16.71 7.54 -4.24
CA GLU A 219 15.75 7.70 -3.14
C GLU A 219 14.47 6.89 -3.38
N PHE A 220 13.97 6.86 -4.61
CA PHE A 220 12.79 6.08 -5.00
C PHE A 220 13.02 4.56 -4.85
N SER A 221 14.23 4.09 -5.06
CA SER A 221 14.58 2.66 -5.02
C SER A 221 14.63 2.16 -3.57
N VAL A 222 13.46 1.83 -3.02
CA VAL A 222 13.30 1.43 -1.60
C VAL A 222 14.20 0.28 -1.19
N ILE A 223 14.58 -0.62 -2.09
CA ILE A 223 15.51 -1.72 -1.83
C ILE A 223 16.85 -1.21 -1.23
N ARG A 224 17.25 0.02 -1.55
CA ARG A 224 18.47 0.66 -1.05
C ARG A 224 18.33 1.24 0.36
N HIS A 225 17.11 1.34 0.86
CA HIS A 225 16.76 1.96 2.14
C HIS A 225 16.16 0.95 3.13
N VAL A 226 16.15 -0.33 2.77
CA VAL A 226 15.81 -1.41 3.69
C VAL A 226 16.94 -1.56 4.68
N THR A 227 16.60 -1.59 5.98
CA THR A 227 17.53 -1.82 7.10
C THR A 227 17.01 -2.97 7.97
N GLN A 228 17.75 -3.36 8.99
CA GLN A 228 17.30 -4.36 9.98
C GLN A 228 16.09 -3.89 10.79
N GLU A 229 15.85 -2.57 10.84
CA GLU A 229 14.71 -1.95 11.53
C GLU A 229 13.44 -1.89 10.65
N PHE A 230 13.53 -2.32 9.37
CA PHE A 230 12.37 -2.32 8.49
C PHE A 230 11.27 -3.22 9.06
N PRO A 231 9.98 -2.81 9.00
CA PRO A 231 8.90 -3.62 9.56
C PRO A 231 8.78 -4.99 8.87
N PRO A 232 8.30 -6.03 9.59
CA PRO A 232 7.94 -7.30 8.97
C PRO A 232 7.02 -7.12 7.77
N ALA A 233 7.24 -7.89 6.70
CA ALA A 233 6.56 -7.69 5.45
C ALA A 233 5.72 -8.90 5.01
N PHE A 234 4.52 -8.62 4.48
CA PHE A 234 3.73 -9.54 3.67
C PHE A 234 3.85 -9.10 2.21
N ILE A 235 4.33 -9.97 1.32
CA ILE A 235 4.59 -9.60 -0.07
C ILE A 235 3.93 -10.60 -1.02
N SER A 236 3.22 -10.09 -2.02
CA SER A 236 2.53 -10.93 -3.00
C SER A 236 2.59 -10.37 -4.41
N ALA A 237 2.79 -11.27 -5.38
CA ALA A 237 2.70 -10.98 -6.81
C ALA A 237 2.25 -12.21 -7.60
N GLY A 238 1.51 -12.00 -8.69
CA GLY A 238 1.11 -13.06 -9.61
C GLY A 238 2.27 -13.50 -10.52
N ASN A 239 2.26 -14.76 -10.96
CA ASN A 239 3.30 -15.31 -11.85
C ASN A 239 3.27 -14.73 -13.27
N ALA A 240 2.17 -14.13 -13.69
CA ALA A 240 2.03 -13.44 -14.98
C ALA A 240 2.08 -11.90 -14.83
N ASP A 241 2.44 -11.41 -13.65
CA ASP A 241 2.64 -9.99 -13.42
C ASP A 241 4.02 -9.55 -13.93
N PRO A 242 4.11 -8.57 -14.85
CA PRO A 242 5.39 -8.06 -15.31
C PRO A 242 6.25 -7.42 -14.20
N LEU A 243 5.65 -7.03 -13.07
CA LEU A 243 6.35 -6.50 -11.89
C LEU A 243 6.71 -7.57 -10.84
N ALA A 244 6.36 -8.84 -11.06
CA ALA A 244 6.68 -9.91 -10.10
C ALA A 244 8.18 -9.96 -9.71
N PRO A 245 9.15 -9.76 -10.62
CA PRO A 245 10.57 -9.72 -10.25
C PRO A 245 10.91 -8.61 -9.24
N GLN A 246 10.19 -7.49 -9.25
CA GLN A 246 10.37 -6.40 -8.28
C GLN A 246 9.95 -6.84 -6.87
N SER A 247 8.82 -7.57 -6.79
CA SER A 247 8.33 -8.11 -5.50
C SER A 247 9.29 -9.15 -4.92
N VAL A 248 9.89 -9.99 -5.77
CA VAL A 248 10.92 -10.95 -5.34
C VAL A 248 12.16 -10.20 -4.84
N ALA A 249 12.64 -9.21 -5.59
CA ALA A 249 13.84 -8.45 -5.23
C ALA A 249 13.71 -7.70 -3.90
N VAL A 250 12.56 -7.08 -3.62
CA VAL A 250 12.34 -6.40 -2.33
C VAL A 250 12.22 -7.40 -1.19
N ALA A 251 11.59 -8.56 -1.41
CA ALA A 251 11.52 -9.63 -0.42
C ALA A 251 12.92 -10.16 -0.06
N ASP A 252 13.78 -10.35 -1.06
CA ASP A 252 15.17 -10.77 -0.86
C ASP A 252 15.98 -9.72 -0.10
N ALA A 253 15.80 -8.43 -0.43
CA ALA A 253 16.46 -7.34 0.27
C ALA A 253 16.05 -7.28 1.75
N ILE A 254 14.76 -7.37 2.05
CA ILE A 254 14.25 -7.36 3.43
C ILE A 254 14.79 -8.57 4.21
N ARG A 255 14.77 -9.76 3.62
CA ARG A 255 15.36 -10.98 4.24
C ARG A 255 16.85 -10.87 4.47
N ALA A 256 17.60 -10.26 3.56
CA ALA A 256 19.04 -10.07 3.71
C ALA A 256 19.41 -9.21 4.93
N HIS A 257 18.50 -8.36 5.40
CA HIS A 257 18.63 -7.59 6.64
C HIS A 257 18.09 -8.31 7.89
N GLY A 258 17.70 -9.60 7.76
CA GLY A 258 17.21 -10.40 8.90
C GLY A 258 15.75 -10.13 9.28
N VAL A 259 15.03 -9.35 8.48
CA VAL A 259 13.63 -9.01 8.74
C VAL A 259 12.70 -10.12 8.23
N ALA A 260 11.64 -10.42 8.97
CA ALA A 260 10.68 -11.46 8.62
C ALA A 260 9.84 -11.08 7.39
N VAL A 261 9.76 -12.00 6.43
CA VAL A 261 8.95 -11.85 5.20
C VAL A 261 8.02 -13.04 5.05
N THR A 262 6.72 -12.75 4.92
CA THR A 262 5.71 -13.73 4.52
C THR A 262 5.38 -13.52 3.05
N GLU A 263 5.62 -14.54 2.23
CA GLU A 263 5.48 -14.46 0.78
C GLU A 263 4.28 -15.24 0.25
N VAL A 264 3.62 -14.68 -0.75
CA VAL A 264 2.64 -15.37 -1.59
C VAL A 264 3.05 -15.20 -3.04
N PHE A 265 4.04 -15.99 -3.45
CA PHE A 265 4.49 -16.06 -4.84
C PHE A 265 4.06 -17.38 -5.48
N PHE A 266 4.01 -17.37 -6.80
CA PHE A 266 3.67 -18.53 -7.61
C PHE A 266 4.83 -18.83 -8.55
N PRO A 267 5.20 -20.12 -8.73
CA PRO A 267 6.27 -20.47 -9.63
C PRO A 267 5.90 -20.11 -11.09
N PRO A 268 6.90 -19.85 -11.96
CA PRO A 268 6.65 -19.43 -13.35
C PRO A 268 5.80 -20.43 -14.16
N ASP A 269 5.89 -21.71 -13.82
CA ASP A 269 5.15 -22.81 -14.44
C ASP A 269 3.80 -23.10 -13.78
N TYR A 270 3.36 -22.26 -12.84
CA TYR A 270 2.04 -22.39 -12.25
C TYR A 270 0.96 -22.33 -13.33
N THR A 271 0.10 -23.34 -13.35
CA THR A 271 -0.82 -23.61 -14.47
C THR A 271 -1.85 -22.52 -14.73
N ARG A 272 -2.12 -21.65 -13.75
CA ARG A 272 -2.98 -20.48 -13.89
C ARG A 272 -2.11 -19.22 -13.97
N ALA A 273 -2.23 -18.48 -15.07
CA ALA A 273 -1.63 -17.16 -15.19
C ALA A 273 -2.35 -16.19 -14.25
N LEU A 274 -1.64 -15.69 -13.25
CA LEU A 274 -2.15 -14.72 -12.29
C LEU A 274 -1.61 -13.34 -12.68
N PRO A 275 -2.47 -12.43 -13.13
CA PRO A 275 -2.06 -11.11 -13.62
C PRO A 275 -1.67 -10.17 -12.47
N HIS A 276 -1.27 -8.98 -12.83
CA HIS A 276 -1.12 -7.85 -11.93
C HIS A 276 -2.39 -7.64 -11.09
N GLU A 277 -2.26 -7.41 -9.79
CA GLU A 277 -3.37 -7.21 -8.84
C GLU A 277 -4.34 -8.42 -8.71
N TYR A 278 -3.88 -9.65 -8.96
CA TYR A 278 -4.70 -10.87 -8.87
C TYR A 278 -5.35 -11.06 -7.48
N GLN A 279 -4.81 -10.48 -6.42
CA GLN A 279 -5.32 -10.57 -5.05
C GLN A 279 -6.74 -10.03 -4.90
N PHE A 280 -7.18 -9.18 -5.81
CA PHE A 280 -8.55 -8.65 -5.82
C PHE A 280 -9.55 -9.58 -6.53
N ASP A 281 -9.11 -10.64 -7.22
CA ASP A 281 -10.01 -11.67 -7.79
C ASP A 281 -10.45 -12.66 -6.70
N LEU A 282 -11.42 -12.27 -5.88
CA LEU A 282 -11.99 -13.15 -4.84
C LEU A 282 -12.96 -14.21 -5.37
N ASP A 283 -13.30 -14.19 -6.64
CA ASP A 283 -13.98 -15.31 -7.32
C ASP A 283 -13.00 -16.46 -7.57
N GLY A 284 -11.74 -16.11 -7.76
CA GLY A 284 -10.63 -17.05 -7.89
C GLY A 284 -10.15 -17.62 -6.55
N ALA A 285 -9.75 -18.89 -6.56
CA ALA A 285 -9.21 -19.54 -5.36
C ALA A 285 -7.92 -18.88 -4.85
N ASN A 286 -7.09 -18.34 -5.78
CA ASN A 286 -5.81 -17.72 -5.43
C ASN A 286 -5.99 -16.37 -4.71
N GLY A 287 -6.93 -15.53 -5.16
CA GLY A 287 -7.27 -14.28 -4.47
C GLY A 287 -7.79 -14.56 -3.05
N ARG A 288 -8.73 -15.50 -2.89
CA ARG A 288 -9.22 -15.90 -1.56
C ARG A 288 -8.11 -16.42 -0.65
N ARG A 289 -7.26 -17.34 -1.16
CA ARG A 289 -6.11 -17.85 -0.40
C ARG A 289 -5.16 -16.74 0.04
N THR A 290 -4.93 -15.76 -0.84
CA THR A 290 -4.06 -14.62 -0.52
C THR A 290 -4.69 -13.74 0.56
N LEU A 291 -5.98 -13.47 0.48
CA LEU A 291 -6.71 -12.74 1.50
C LEU A 291 -6.69 -13.48 2.87
N GLU A 292 -6.88 -14.80 2.88
CA GLU A 292 -6.79 -15.61 4.09
C GLU A 292 -5.39 -15.58 4.71
N ARG A 293 -4.35 -15.70 3.88
CA ARG A 293 -2.96 -15.61 4.37
C ARG A 293 -2.63 -14.21 4.88
N LEU A 294 -3.11 -13.16 4.20
CA LEU A 294 -2.95 -11.79 4.66
C LEU A 294 -3.58 -11.61 6.04
N THR A 295 -4.83 -12.01 6.21
CA THR A 295 -5.53 -11.83 7.49
C THR A 295 -4.93 -12.66 8.61
N THR A 296 -4.47 -13.88 8.35
CA THR A 296 -3.72 -14.67 9.33
C THR A 296 -2.45 -13.94 9.77
N TRP A 297 -1.68 -13.43 8.82
CA TRP A 297 -0.46 -12.69 9.10
C TRP A 297 -0.72 -11.39 9.89
N LEU A 298 -1.76 -10.63 9.53
CA LEU A 298 -2.18 -9.43 10.26
C LEU A 298 -2.56 -9.76 11.72
N ASP A 299 -3.33 -10.85 11.93
CA ASP A 299 -3.74 -11.29 13.26
C ASP A 299 -2.55 -11.72 14.14
N GLU A 300 -1.60 -12.44 13.56
CA GLU A 300 -0.38 -12.86 14.25
C GLU A 300 0.45 -11.66 14.69
N ARG A 301 0.62 -10.67 13.81
CA ARG A 301 1.38 -9.45 14.11
C ARG A 301 0.68 -8.58 15.15
N ALA A 302 -0.64 -8.34 14.99
CA ALA A 302 -1.41 -7.52 15.93
C ALA A 302 -1.45 -8.09 17.35
N ARG A 303 -1.32 -9.44 17.51
CA ARG A 303 -1.22 -10.08 18.83
C ARG A 303 0.18 -9.93 19.43
N ALA A 304 1.23 -10.01 18.62
CA ALA A 304 2.60 -9.88 19.07
C ALA A 304 2.85 -8.48 19.67
N GLY A 305 2.49 -7.40 18.97
CA GLY A 305 2.61 -6.03 19.45
C GLY A 305 1.76 -5.73 20.69
N GLY A 306 0.57 -6.36 20.82
CA GLY A 306 -0.28 -6.21 22.01
C GLY A 306 0.28 -6.83 23.29
N SER A 307 1.20 -7.78 23.20
CA SER A 307 1.80 -8.46 24.36
C SER A 307 2.99 -7.73 24.97
N GLU A 308 3.67 -6.87 24.24
CA GLU A 308 4.82 -6.10 24.73
C GLU A 308 4.43 -4.83 25.51
N GLY A 309 3.17 -4.41 25.42
CA GLY A 309 2.66 -3.19 26.08
C GLY A 309 1.97 -3.39 27.43
N ALA A 310 1.91 -4.60 28.00
CA ALA A 310 1.32 -4.81 29.32
C ALA A 310 2.34 -4.46 30.41
N PRO A 311 2.14 -3.40 31.23
CA PRO A 311 3.03 -3.15 32.36
C PRO A 311 2.92 -4.33 33.34
N HIS A 312 4.05 -4.94 33.67
CA HIS A 312 4.13 -5.84 34.79
C HIS A 312 3.62 -5.09 36.05
N ARG A 313 2.43 -5.47 36.53
CA ARG A 313 1.90 -5.02 37.82
C ARG A 313 2.59 -5.77 38.95
#